data_9532da947be041597db9de488f5d8946
#
_entry.id   9532da947be041597db9de488f5d8946
#
_cell.length_a   1.000
_cell.length_b   1.000
_cell.length_c   1.000
_cell.angle_alpha   90.00
_cell.angle_beta   90.00
_cell.angle_gamma   90.00
#
_symmetry.space_group_name_H-M   'P 1'
#
loop_
_entity.id
_entity.type
_entity.pdbx_description
1 polymer ?
#
loop_
_entity_poly.entity_id
_entity_poly.type
_entity_poly.pdbx_seq_one_letter_code
_entity_poly.pdbx_strand_id
1 'polypeptide(L)'
;MLITQKKQYALRAIFELAKHQDERPLKSAEIAQAQSIPKRFLEIILNRLKHAGIVVAKRGYTGGFLLKRPADEISVKEIFQALDETCNESTACISCILEANCPFAGRCAFMPLWSEIQTAINRICQKTTIKKLMDNEAPTGTGMK
;
A
#
# COMPACT_ATOMS: atom_id res chain seq x y z
N MET A 1 6.39 -9.69 6.67
CA MET A 1 5.96 -8.71 5.63
C MET A 1 7.08 -7.72 5.38
N LEU A 2 7.65 -7.74 4.19
CA LEU A 2 8.65 -6.75 3.80
C LEU A 2 7.96 -5.51 3.20
N ILE A 3 8.45 -4.32 3.56
CA ILE A 3 8.03 -3.07 2.91
C ILE A 3 8.82 -2.95 1.60
N THR A 4 8.24 -3.46 0.53
CA THR A 4 8.83 -3.42 -0.80
C THR A 4 8.64 -2.06 -1.46
N GLN A 5 9.43 -1.76 -2.50
CA GLN A 5 9.25 -0.56 -3.32
C GLN A 5 7.84 -0.48 -3.91
N LYS A 6 7.27 -1.61 -4.32
CA LYS A 6 5.89 -1.71 -4.81
C LYS A 6 4.86 -1.23 -3.77
N LYS A 7 5.03 -1.61 -2.49
CA LYS A 7 4.18 -1.14 -1.38
C LYS A 7 4.34 0.35 -1.11
N GLN A 8 5.57 0.87 -1.19
CA GLN A 8 5.82 2.30 -1.07
C GLN A 8 5.16 3.10 -2.20
N TYR A 9 5.26 2.63 -3.44
CA TYR A 9 4.59 3.28 -4.58
C TYR A 9 3.07 3.25 -4.44
N ALA A 10 2.51 2.16 -3.95
CA ALA A 10 1.07 2.08 -3.71
C ALA A 10 0.59 3.08 -2.65
N LEU A 11 1.31 3.20 -1.53
CA LEU A 11 0.99 4.23 -0.53
C LEU A 11 1.05 5.63 -1.11
N ARG A 12 2.08 5.96 -1.89
CA ARG A 12 2.22 7.27 -2.55
C ARG A 12 1.07 7.53 -3.53
N ALA A 13 0.69 6.53 -4.33
CA ALA A 13 -0.41 6.66 -5.28
C ALA A 13 -1.75 6.91 -4.57
N ILE A 14 -2.05 6.14 -3.52
CA ILE A 14 -3.27 6.31 -2.71
C ILE A 14 -3.25 7.66 -1.99
N PHE A 15 -2.12 8.08 -1.46
CA PHE A 15 -1.95 9.37 -0.82
C PHE A 15 -2.27 10.53 -1.77
N GLU A 16 -1.77 10.48 -3.01
CA GLU A 16 -2.08 11.49 -4.04
C GLU A 16 -3.57 11.50 -4.39
N LEU A 17 -4.19 10.32 -4.56
CA LEU A 17 -5.62 10.23 -4.79
C LEU A 17 -6.44 10.80 -3.62
N ALA A 18 -5.99 10.59 -2.39
CA ALA A 18 -6.66 11.12 -1.20
C ALA A 18 -6.63 12.64 -1.12
N LYS A 19 -5.52 13.27 -1.54
CA LYS A 19 -5.41 14.74 -1.58
C LYS A 19 -6.42 15.39 -2.53
N HIS A 20 -6.83 14.67 -3.56
CA HIS A 20 -7.76 15.15 -4.59
C HIS A 20 -9.13 14.45 -4.55
N GLN A 21 -9.47 13.80 -3.45
CA GLN A 21 -10.66 12.96 -3.35
C GLN A 21 -11.96 13.72 -3.66
N ASP A 22 -12.05 14.98 -3.23
CA ASP A 22 -13.24 15.83 -3.38
C ASP A 22 -13.20 16.70 -4.64
N GLU A 23 -12.16 16.63 -5.44
CA GLU A 23 -11.99 17.50 -6.60
C GLU A 23 -12.39 16.79 -7.89
N ARG A 24 -11.56 15.86 -8.36
CA ARG A 24 -11.75 15.16 -9.63
C ARG A 24 -10.94 13.85 -9.68
N PRO A 25 -11.28 12.96 -10.63
CA PRO A 25 -10.43 11.81 -10.93
C PRO A 25 -9.04 12.26 -11.41
N LEU A 26 -7.99 11.55 -10.99
CA LEU A 26 -6.63 11.77 -11.45
C LEU A 26 -6.24 10.73 -12.50
N LYS A 27 -5.61 11.18 -13.58
CA LYS A 27 -5.01 10.28 -14.56
C LYS A 27 -3.76 9.61 -14.02
N SER A 28 -3.46 8.40 -14.45
CA SER A 28 -2.24 7.69 -14.03
C SER A 28 -0.97 8.50 -14.29
N ALA A 29 -0.93 9.26 -15.38
CA ALA A 29 0.20 10.14 -15.71
C ALA A 29 0.40 11.27 -14.68
N GLU A 30 -0.69 11.85 -14.18
CA GLU A 30 -0.63 12.91 -13.15
C GLU A 30 -0.11 12.36 -11.83
N ILE A 31 -0.60 11.19 -11.40
CA ILE A 31 -0.13 10.52 -10.18
C ILE A 31 1.34 10.12 -10.32
N ALA A 32 1.73 9.57 -11.46
CA ALA A 32 3.10 9.16 -11.76
C ALA A 32 4.07 10.34 -11.66
N GLN A 33 3.70 11.47 -12.23
CA GLN A 33 4.50 12.70 -12.19
C GLN A 33 4.58 13.28 -10.79
N ALA A 34 3.45 13.45 -10.10
CA ALA A 34 3.38 14.02 -8.76
C ALA A 34 4.19 13.24 -7.73
N GLN A 35 4.19 11.91 -7.83
CA GLN A 35 4.82 11.01 -6.87
C GLN A 35 6.14 10.40 -7.36
N SER A 36 6.64 10.80 -8.53
CA SER A 36 7.87 10.27 -9.15
C SER A 36 7.86 8.74 -9.23
N ILE A 37 6.73 8.17 -9.68
CA ILE A 37 6.55 6.74 -9.87
C ILE A 37 6.63 6.42 -11.36
N PRO A 38 7.42 5.41 -11.80
CA PRO A 38 7.40 5.00 -13.20
C PRO A 38 6.00 4.54 -13.61
N LYS A 39 5.47 5.15 -14.69
CA LYS A 39 4.07 4.96 -15.12
C LYS A 39 3.67 3.50 -15.27
N ARG A 40 4.54 2.67 -15.85
CA ARG A 40 4.30 1.24 -16.04
C ARG A 40 4.05 0.49 -14.73
N PHE A 41 4.84 0.79 -13.69
CA PHE A 41 4.65 0.19 -12.37
C PHE A 41 3.38 0.69 -11.69
N LEU A 42 3.09 1.99 -11.84
CA LEU A 42 1.87 2.58 -11.30
C LEU A 42 0.61 1.96 -11.88
N GLU A 43 0.56 1.71 -13.18
CA GLU A 43 -0.60 1.07 -13.84
C GLU A 43 -0.87 -0.33 -13.29
N ILE A 44 0.16 -1.12 -13.03
CA ILE A 44 0.04 -2.44 -12.40
C ILE A 44 -0.51 -2.30 -10.97
N ILE A 45 0.00 -1.35 -10.21
CA ILE A 45 -0.42 -1.10 -8.83
C ILE A 45 -1.88 -0.64 -8.79
N LEU A 46 -2.26 0.34 -9.59
CA LEU A 46 -3.63 0.86 -9.65
C LEU A 46 -4.63 -0.22 -10.08
N ASN A 47 -4.23 -1.12 -11.00
CA ASN A 47 -5.08 -2.23 -11.40
C ASN A 47 -5.35 -3.20 -10.22
N ARG A 48 -4.34 -3.53 -9.43
CA ARG A 48 -4.50 -4.37 -8.23
C ARG A 48 -5.37 -3.70 -7.17
N LEU A 49 -5.12 -2.43 -6.89
CA LEU A 49 -5.92 -1.65 -5.95
C LEU A 49 -7.38 -1.53 -6.38
N LYS A 50 -7.63 -1.45 -7.69
CA LYS A 50 -8.98 -1.48 -8.26
C LYS A 50 -9.66 -2.83 -8.04
N HIS A 51 -8.98 -3.95 -8.28
CA HIS A 51 -9.52 -5.28 -8.01
C HIS A 51 -9.80 -5.52 -6.52
N ALA A 52 -8.98 -4.96 -5.64
CA ALA A 52 -9.20 -5.00 -4.20
C ALA A 52 -10.31 -4.05 -3.71
N GLY A 53 -10.90 -3.25 -4.59
CA GLY A 53 -11.99 -2.34 -4.23
C GLY A 53 -11.55 -1.10 -3.42
N ILE A 54 -10.27 -0.74 -3.46
CA ILE A 54 -9.73 0.45 -2.81
C ILE A 54 -9.85 1.66 -3.73
N VAL A 55 -9.68 1.45 -5.05
CA VAL A 55 -9.70 2.47 -6.09
C VAL A 55 -10.77 2.13 -7.12
N VAL A 56 -11.38 3.13 -7.72
CA VAL A 56 -12.27 3.02 -8.87
C VAL A 56 -11.70 3.79 -10.06
N ALA A 57 -11.98 3.31 -11.27
CA ALA A 57 -11.62 3.98 -12.50
C ALA A 57 -12.87 4.55 -13.17
N LYS A 58 -12.85 5.83 -13.52
CA LYS A 58 -13.86 6.46 -14.38
C LYS A 58 -13.33 6.56 -15.79
N ARG A 59 -14.16 6.19 -16.77
CA ARG A 59 -13.87 6.30 -18.20
C ARG A 59 -14.17 7.71 -18.74
N GLY A 60 -13.59 8.06 -19.89
CA GLY A 60 -13.86 9.28 -20.64
C GLY A 60 -12.75 10.32 -20.54
N TYR A 61 -12.98 11.46 -21.20
CA TYR A 61 -12.01 12.56 -21.26
C TYR A 61 -11.68 13.14 -19.87
N THR A 62 -12.70 13.25 -19.00
CA THR A 62 -12.57 13.70 -17.61
C THR A 62 -12.37 12.53 -16.64
N GLY A 63 -12.09 11.34 -17.16
CA GLY A 63 -11.89 10.13 -16.36
C GLY A 63 -10.53 10.06 -15.68
N GLY A 64 -10.34 9.01 -14.94
CA GLY A 64 -9.13 8.73 -14.16
C GLY A 64 -9.43 7.81 -12.98
N PHE A 65 -8.63 7.91 -11.95
CA PHE A 65 -8.76 7.10 -10.73
C PHE A 65 -9.23 7.94 -9.56
N LEU A 66 -10.02 7.33 -8.69
CA LEU A 66 -10.52 7.90 -7.43
C LEU A 66 -10.43 6.85 -6.32
N LEU A 67 -10.40 7.30 -5.09
CA LEU A 67 -10.66 6.40 -3.95
C LEU A 67 -12.12 5.95 -3.97
N LYS A 68 -12.37 4.68 -3.67
CA LYS A 68 -13.71 4.11 -3.56
C LYS A 68 -14.40 4.46 -2.24
N ARG A 69 -13.60 4.69 -1.20
CA ARG A 69 -14.03 5.01 0.17
C ARG A 69 -13.24 6.21 0.70
N PRO A 70 -13.72 6.90 1.73
CA PRO A 70 -12.99 7.99 2.38
C PRO A 70 -11.60 7.54 2.89
N ALA A 71 -10.65 8.46 2.89
CA ALA A 71 -9.26 8.18 3.28
C ALA A 71 -9.11 7.72 4.75
N ASP A 72 -10.03 8.07 5.63
CA ASP A 72 -10.08 7.64 7.03
C ASP A 72 -10.53 6.18 7.20
N GLU A 73 -11.21 5.60 6.20
CA GLU A 73 -11.65 4.21 6.17
C GLU A 73 -10.65 3.26 5.49
N ILE A 74 -9.58 3.78 4.89
CA ILE A 74 -8.57 2.98 4.18
C ILE A 74 -7.33 2.87 5.05
N SER A 75 -7.00 1.65 5.49
CA SER A 75 -5.81 1.36 6.28
C SER A 75 -4.60 1.01 5.39
N VAL A 76 -3.41 1.25 5.90
CA VAL A 76 -2.16 0.81 5.26
C VAL A 76 -2.13 -0.71 5.09
N LYS A 77 -2.72 -1.45 6.03
CA LYS A 77 -2.80 -2.92 5.96
C LYS A 77 -3.57 -3.39 4.72
N GLU A 78 -4.73 -2.79 4.43
CA GLU A 78 -5.54 -3.15 3.25
C GLU A 78 -4.78 -2.91 1.95
N ILE A 79 -4.06 -1.78 1.85
CA ILE A 79 -3.24 -1.46 0.67
C ILE A 79 -2.15 -2.51 0.48
N PHE A 80 -1.46 -2.91 1.55
CA PHE A 80 -0.41 -3.91 1.47
C PHE A 80 -0.94 -5.28 1.11
N GLN A 81 -2.07 -5.69 1.67
CA GLN A 81 -2.73 -6.96 1.34
C GLN A 81 -3.17 -7.03 -0.13
N ALA A 82 -3.65 -5.92 -0.70
CA ALA A 82 -4.02 -5.83 -2.11
C ALA A 82 -2.86 -6.11 -3.09
N LEU A 83 -1.62 -5.95 -2.61
CA LEU A 83 -0.41 -6.13 -3.42
C LEU A 83 0.30 -7.47 -3.17
N ASP A 84 -0.02 -8.15 -2.09
CA ASP A 84 0.57 -9.45 -1.77
C ASP A 84 -0.09 -10.54 -2.63
N GLU A 85 0.72 -11.25 -3.40
CA GLU A 85 0.23 -12.21 -4.41
C GLU A 85 -0.16 -13.58 -3.83
N THR A 86 0.35 -13.94 -2.65
CA THR A 86 0.26 -15.33 -2.15
C THR A 86 0.39 -15.48 -0.63
N CYS A 87 0.30 -14.44 0.17
CA CYS A 87 0.49 -14.64 1.61
C CYS A 87 -0.81 -14.93 2.32
N ASN A 88 -1.09 -16.21 2.53
CA ASN A 88 -1.85 -16.64 3.69
C ASN A 88 -1.16 -16.06 4.95
N GLU A 89 -1.94 -15.45 5.82
CA GLU A 89 -1.48 -14.74 7.04
C GLU A 89 -0.63 -15.59 8.01
N SER A 90 -0.44 -16.86 7.71
CA SER A 90 0.20 -17.85 8.58
C SER A 90 1.71 -18.07 8.34
N THR A 91 2.32 -17.43 7.34
CA THR A 91 3.76 -17.63 7.09
C THR A 91 4.58 -16.51 7.70
N ALA A 92 5.00 -16.70 8.93
CA ALA A 92 5.80 -15.74 9.69
C ALA A 92 7.26 -15.62 9.18
N CYS A 93 7.75 -16.58 8.40
CA CYS A 93 9.12 -16.59 7.92
C CYS A 93 9.19 -16.34 6.40
N ILE A 94 10.02 -15.39 5.99
CA ILE A 94 10.20 -15.00 4.57
C ILE A 94 10.71 -16.19 3.73
N SER A 95 11.57 -17.02 4.29
CA SER A 95 12.11 -18.21 3.61
C SER A 95 11.08 -19.32 3.45
N CYS A 96 10.09 -19.40 4.32
CA CYS A 96 9.03 -20.43 4.26
C CYS A 96 7.94 -20.08 3.23
N ILE A 97 7.91 -18.86 2.69
CA ILE A 97 7.00 -18.49 1.60
C ILE A 97 7.38 -19.19 0.29
N LEU A 98 8.67 -19.48 0.11
CA LEU A 98 9.20 -20.07 -1.12
C LEU A 98 9.33 -21.59 -1.07
N GLU A 99 9.26 -22.21 0.13
CA GLU A 99 9.48 -23.64 0.31
C GLU A 99 8.37 -24.25 1.19
N ALA A 100 7.54 -25.07 0.56
CA ALA A 100 6.52 -25.86 1.25
C ALA A 100 7.09 -26.83 2.32
N ASN A 101 8.42 -27.00 2.38
CA ASN A 101 9.12 -27.91 3.27
C ASN A 101 10.30 -27.20 3.97
N CYS A 102 10.02 -26.37 4.97
CA CYS A 102 11.07 -25.83 5.80
C CYS A 102 11.68 -26.95 6.68
N PRO A 103 13.01 -27.22 6.60
CA PRO A 103 13.66 -28.27 7.39
C PRO A 103 13.62 -27.98 8.91
N PHE A 104 13.32 -26.75 9.30
CA PHE A 104 13.23 -26.29 10.70
C PHE A 104 11.78 -26.14 11.18
N ALA A 105 10.79 -26.57 10.41
CA ALA A 105 9.39 -26.50 10.81
C ALA A 105 9.17 -27.13 12.18
N GLY A 106 8.50 -26.41 13.07
CA GLY A 106 8.22 -26.83 14.45
C GLY A 106 9.36 -26.72 15.46
N ARG A 107 10.61 -26.42 15.03
CA ARG A 107 11.79 -26.24 15.90
C ARG A 107 12.68 -25.05 15.57
N CYS A 108 12.18 -24.08 14.81
CA CYS A 108 12.93 -22.91 14.40
C CYS A 108 13.07 -21.93 15.57
N ALA A 109 14.29 -21.66 15.99
CA ALA A 109 14.61 -20.71 17.07
C ALA A 109 14.23 -19.26 16.72
N PHE A 110 14.14 -18.93 15.44
CA PHE A 110 13.81 -17.58 14.94
C PHE A 110 12.29 -17.36 14.77
N MET A 111 11.48 -18.39 14.81
CA MET A 111 10.04 -18.28 14.58
C MET A 111 9.33 -17.33 15.55
N PRO A 112 9.63 -17.34 16.87
CA PRO A 112 9.01 -16.39 17.80
C PRO A 112 9.33 -14.94 17.44
N LEU A 113 10.58 -14.64 17.06
CA LEU A 113 11.01 -13.30 16.63
C LEU A 113 10.25 -12.83 15.39
N TRP A 114 10.17 -13.68 14.37
CA TRP A 114 9.45 -13.33 13.13
C TRP A 114 7.95 -13.12 13.36
N SER A 115 7.35 -13.96 14.21
CA SER A 115 5.95 -13.82 14.59
C SER A 115 5.67 -12.51 15.33
N GLU A 116 6.53 -12.12 16.24
CA GLU A 116 6.43 -10.86 16.99
C GLU A 116 6.56 -9.65 16.07
N ILE A 117 7.59 -9.64 15.20
CA ILE A 117 7.79 -8.57 14.21
C ILE A 117 6.56 -8.45 13.30
N GLN A 118 6.06 -9.57 12.78
CA GLN A 118 4.90 -9.59 11.89
C GLN A 118 3.64 -9.05 12.58
N THR A 119 3.43 -9.45 13.83
CA THR A 119 2.29 -8.98 14.64
C THR A 119 2.39 -7.47 14.90
N ALA A 120 3.57 -6.97 15.24
CA ALA A 120 3.81 -5.54 15.46
C ALA A 120 3.56 -4.71 14.20
N ILE A 121 4.09 -5.15 13.05
CA ILE A 121 3.88 -4.49 11.75
C ILE A 121 2.39 -4.49 11.38
N ASN A 122 1.71 -5.63 11.48
CA ASN A 122 0.29 -5.74 11.17
C ASN A 122 -0.55 -4.79 12.02
N ARG A 123 -0.27 -4.72 13.32
CA ARG A 123 -0.95 -3.81 14.25
C ARG A 123 -0.76 -2.35 13.87
N ILE A 124 0.45 -1.94 13.53
CA ILE A 124 0.76 -0.57 13.12
C ILE A 124 0.04 -0.25 11.80
N CYS A 125 0.16 -1.11 10.80
CA CYS A 125 -0.47 -0.93 9.50
C CYS A 125 -2.01 -0.88 9.58
N GLN A 126 -2.62 -1.66 10.47
CA GLN A 126 -4.06 -1.68 10.67
C GLN A 126 -4.59 -0.40 11.34
N LYS A 127 -3.83 0.16 12.28
CA LYS A 127 -4.20 1.40 12.99
C LYS A 127 -3.88 2.68 12.23
N THR A 128 -3.11 2.58 11.16
CA THR A 128 -2.70 3.73 10.35
C THR A 128 -3.58 3.82 9.13
N THR A 129 -4.39 4.86 9.06
CA THR A 129 -5.23 5.19 7.89
C THR A 129 -4.52 6.18 6.98
N ILE A 130 -4.99 6.29 5.74
CA ILE A 130 -4.48 7.29 4.80
C ILE A 130 -4.73 8.71 5.30
N LYS A 131 -5.88 8.96 5.91
CA LYS A 131 -6.18 10.26 6.53
C LYS A 131 -5.13 10.64 7.58
N LYS A 132 -4.76 9.70 8.44
CA LYS A 132 -3.72 9.94 9.46
C LYS A 132 -2.36 10.27 8.84
N LEU A 133 -2.02 9.64 7.69
CA LEU A 133 -0.79 9.98 6.96
C LEU A 133 -0.85 11.37 6.35
N MET A 134 -2.00 11.78 5.82
CA MET A 134 -2.22 13.14 5.31
C MET A 134 -2.07 14.18 6.41
N ASP A 135 -2.59 13.90 7.60
CA ASP A 135 -2.49 14.79 8.77
C ASP A 135 -1.04 14.97 9.27
N ASN A 136 -0.15 14.01 8.94
CA ASN A 136 1.28 14.09 9.24
C ASN A 136 2.08 14.83 8.15
N GLU A 137 1.49 15.17 7.00
CA GLU A 137 2.15 15.95 5.96
C GLU A 137 2.42 17.37 6.52
N ALA A 138 3.68 17.71 6.70
CA ALA A 138 4.04 19.05 7.13
C ALA A 138 3.53 20.07 6.09
N PRO A 139 3.01 21.22 6.49
CA PRO A 139 2.65 22.27 5.52
C PRO A 139 3.87 22.58 4.65
N THR A 140 3.68 22.52 3.33
CA THR A 140 4.72 22.85 2.36
C THR A 140 5.10 24.33 2.50
N GLY A 141 6.04 24.60 3.37
CA GLY A 141 6.47 25.94 3.68
C GLY A 141 7.64 25.95 4.63
N THR A 142 8.80 25.59 4.14
CA THR A 142 10.03 26.39 4.25
C THR A 142 11.17 25.52 3.74
N GLY A 143 11.74 25.91 2.60
CA GLY A 143 12.92 25.29 2.05
C GLY A 143 14.02 25.24 3.10
N MET A 144 14.55 24.06 3.35
CA MET A 144 15.88 23.94 3.91
C MET A 144 16.86 24.52 2.89
N LYS A 145 17.40 25.66 3.25
CA LYS A 145 18.62 26.20 2.62
C LYS A 145 19.80 25.29 2.92
#